data_9c9c02391124d1f665456c0af8707f66
#
_entry.id   9c9c02391124d1f665456c0af8707f66
#
_cell.length_a   1.000
_cell.length_b   1.000
_cell.length_c   1.000
_cell.angle_alpha   90.00
_cell.angle_beta   90.00
_cell.angle_gamma   90.00
#
_symmetry.space_group_name_H-M   'P 1'
#
loop_
_entity.id
_entity.type
_entity.pdbx_description
1 polymer ?
#
loop_
_entity_poly.entity_id
_entity_poly.type
_entity_poly.pdbx_seq_one_letter_code
_entity_poly.pdbx_strand_id
1 'polypeptide(L)'
;MSETLEALHQWAILSGAPLSETKTYDANHLLLPSYTWGMSQGLHGDWLVSLWNEVENDDGQVRYAPSTQPVGAAQAKSHNPGLNMIPGFPSLFWVLPRLKILIAVVPETQRSSGIRQFDEYIRGFIGFFSEYVIRNVNNPLERDGFTSTKKPQGKDERIVDPKLHVSYYVHIKRKPGHFDKILDSASDIRKIVKKVDMKTIVGRPRFGKGIYYLARQLGLQNENVSSLPRKTFNIEIPVTLDRDDVQQAIDEYLQNDGSPAYDVGYVLANEATPIFLSGSRLIEECEILYPIRADGTADLAELMDELQLQREDVKRWIL
;
A
#
# COMPACT_ATOMS: atom_id res chain seq x y z
N MET A 1 -10.61 13.25 -2.81
CA MET A 1 -10.62 12.18 -1.77
C MET A 1 -11.88 12.22 -0.90
N SER A 2 -12.29 13.36 -0.30
CA SER A 2 -13.54 13.42 0.49
C SER A 2 -14.74 12.89 -0.30
N GLU A 3 -14.98 13.44 -1.47
CA GLU A 3 -16.07 13.02 -2.36
C GLU A 3 -15.98 11.52 -2.74
N THR A 4 -14.77 11.01 -2.94
CA THR A 4 -14.55 9.58 -3.24
C THR A 4 -14.97 8.70 -2.06
N LEU A 5 -14.66 9.11 -0.82
CA LEU A 5 -15.02 8.36 0.38
C LEU A 5 -16.51 8.45 0.69
N GLU A 6 -17.15 9.60 0.45
CA GLU A 6 -18.59 9.74 0.53
C GLU A 6 -19.30 8.83 -0.48
N ALA A 7 -18.83 8.81 -1.73
CA ALA A 7 -19.37 7.94 -2.76
C ALA A 7 -19.15 6.45 -2.42
N LEU A 8 -17.98 6.10 -1.88
CA LEU A 8 -17.70 4.75 -1.41
C LEU A 8 -18.64 4.33 -0.27
N HIS A 9 -18.87 5.23 0.70
CA HIS A 9 -19.77 4.99 1.81
C HIS A 9 -21.22 4.78 1.32
N GLN A 10 -21.69 5.62 0.39
CA GLN A 10 -22.99 5.46 -0.25
C GLN A 10 -23.10 4.11 -0.96
N TRP A 11 -22.08 3.74 -1.74
CA TRP A 11 -22.08 2.53 -2.52
C TRP A 11 -21.95 1.26 -1.67
N ALA A 12 -21.04 1.23 -0.69
CA ALA A 12 -20.75 0.00 0.06
C ALA A 12 -21.59 -0.18 1.32
N ILE A 13 -21.95 0.91 2.01
CA ILE A 13 -22.62 0.85 3.32
C ILE A 13 -24.10 1.17 3.20
N LEU A 14 -24.43 2.35 2.66
CA LEU A 14 -25.82 2.82 2.64
C LEU A 14 -26.69 2.09 1.62
N SER A 15 -26.10 1.44 0.61
CA SER A 15 -26.85 0.56 -0.31
C SER A 15 -27.32 -0.73 0.35
N GLY A 16 -26.74 -1.12 1.51
CA GLY A 16 -26.99 -2.41 2.15
C GLY A 16 -26.43 -3.61 1.36
N ALA A 17 -25.41 -3.39 0.54
CA ALA A 17 -24.78 -4.45 -0.28
C ALA A 17 -24.18 -5.55 0.60
N PRO A 18 -24.32 -6.83 0.22
CA PRO A 18 -23.59 -7.93 0.86
C PRO A 18 -22.07 -7.70 0.80
N LEU A 19 -21.33 -8.18 1.80
CA LEU A 19 -19.87 -8.03 1.85
C LEU A 19 -19.20 -8.47 0.52
N SER A 20 -19.61 -9.61 -0.02
CA SER A 20 -19.07 -10.18 -1.27
C SER A 20 -19.24 -9.28 -2.51
N GLU A 21 -20.19 -8.36 -2.49
CA GLU A 21 -20.46 -7.43 -3.59
C GLU A 21 -19.67 -6.11 -3.44
N THR A 22 -18.97 -5.92 -2.32
CA THR A 22 -18.19 -4.70 -2.08
C THR A 22 -16.74 -4.79 -2.52
N LYS A 23 -16.33 -5.86 -3.19
CA LYS A 23 -15.00 -5.93 -3.81
C LYS A 23 -14.89 -4.97 -5.00
N THR A 24 -13.74 -4.37 -5.18
CA THR A 24 -13.48 -3.43 -6.28
C THR A 24 -12.47 -3.94 -7.31
N TYR A 25 -11.84 -5.07 -7.02
CA TYR A 25 -10.90 -5.75 -7.91
C TYR A 25 -10.97 -7.27 -7.66
N ASP A 26 -10.60 -8.04 -8.68
CA ASP A 26 -10.48 -9.49 -8.59
C ASP A 26 -9.08 -9.91 -8.18
N ALA A 27 -8.94 -11.16 -7.72
CA ALA A 27 -7.64 -11.74 -7.40
C ALA A 27 -6.66 -11.59 -8.56
N ASN A 28 -5.46 -11.20 -8.23
CA ASN A 28 -4.35 -11.13 -9.17
C ASN A 28 -3.11 -11.82 -8.57
N HIS A 29 -2.01 -11.88 -9.31
CA HIS A 29 -0.77 -12.55 -8.87
C HIS A 29 -0.11 -11.94 -7.62
N LEU A 30 -0.59 -10.81 -7.12
CA LEU A 30 -0.01 -10.10 -5.97
C LEU A 30 -0.96 -10.00 -4.79
N LEU A 31 -2.27 -9.92 -5.04
CA LEU A 31 -3.27 -9.61 -4.04
C LEU A 31 -4.56 -10.41 -4.28
N LEU A 32 -5.13 -10.91 -3.20
CA LEU A 32 -6.51 -11.38 -3.16
C LEU A 32 -7.45 -10.19 -2.98
N PRO A 33 -8.75 -10.35 -3.28
CA PRO A 33 -9.74 -9.29 -3.13
C PRO A 33 -9.78 -8.72 -1.72
N SER A 34 -10.20 -7.47 -1.64
CA SER A 34 -10.59 -6.83 -0.39
C SER A 34 -12.01 -6.31 -0.50
N TYR A 35 -12.68 -6.24 0.63
CA TYR A 35 -14.08 -5.88 0.74
C TYR A 35 -14.25 -4.77 1.75
N THR A 36 -15.25 -3.89 1.63
CA THR A 36 -15.56 -2.91 2.66
C THR A 36 -16.13 -3.62 3.89
N TRP A 37 -15.37 -3.64 4.98
CA TRP A 37 -15.84 -4.15 6.26
C TRP A 37 -16.73 -3.15 6.99
N GLY A 38 -16.35 -1.87 6.93
CA GLY A 38 -17.11 -0.79 7.52
C GLY A 38 -16.46 0.56 7.32
N MET A 39 -17.21 1.61 7.58
CA MET A 39 -16.73 2.99 7.51
C MET A 39 -17.35 3.81 8.63
N SER A 40 -16.60 4.75 9.20
CA SER A 40 -17.07 5.75 10.15
C SER A 40 -16.57 7.12 9.75
N GLN A 41 -17.43 8.13 9.81
CA GLN A 41 -17.07 9.51 9.54
C GLN A 41 -16.87 10.24 10.86
N GLY A 42 -15.71 10.87 10.98
CA GLY A 42 -15.37 11.71 12.13
C GLY A 42 -15.58 13.19 11.87
N LEU A 43 -15.12 13.98 12.82
CA LEU A 43 -15.09 15.44 12.70
C LEU A 43 -14.17 15.87 11.56
N HIS A 44 -14.33 17.11 11.08
CA HIS A 44 -13.49 17.70 10.03
C HIS A 44 -13.54 17.02 8.66
N GLY A 45 -14.47 16.06 8.45
CA GLY A 45 -14.56 15.27 7.23
C GLY A 45 -13.50 14.17 7.14
N ASP A 46 -12.95 13.76 8.28
CA ASP A 46 -12.06 12.61 8.39
C ASP A 46 -12.87 11.30 8.31
N TRP A 47 -12.23 10.23 7.87
CA TRP A 47 -12.87 8.93 7.69
C TRP A 47 -12.02 7.81 8.29
N LEU A 48 -12.66 6.88 8.93
CA LEU A 48 -12.08 5.58 9.26
C LEU A 48 -12.69 4.54 8.31
N VAL A 49 -11.83 3.89 7.53
CA VAL A 49 -12.21 2.86 6.58
C VAL A 49 -11.63 1.54 7.04
N SER A 50 -12.46 0.54 7.18
CA SER A 50 -12.03 -0.83 7.45
C SER A 50 -12.27 -1.69 6.22
N LEU A 51 -11.23 -2.40 5.78
CA LEU A 51 -11.30 -3.38 4.71
C LEU A 51 -11.10 -4.78 5.28
N TRP A 52 -11.89 -5.73 4.83
CA TRP A 52 -11.68 -7.16 5.02
C TRP A 52 -10.79 -7.67 3.90
N ASN A 53 -9.58 -8.10 4.23
CA ASN A 53 -8.63 -8.63 3.25
C ASN A 53 -8.74 -10.14 3.22
N GLU A 54 -9.08 -10.69 2.06
CA GLU A 54 -9.14 -12.11 1.84
C GLU A 54 -7.75 -12.75 1.96
N VAL A 55 -7.67 -13.96 2.48
CA VAL A 55 -6.45 -14.77 2.53
C VAL A 55 -6.61 -16.03 1.71
N GLU A 56 -5.50 -16.53 1.19
CA GLU A 56 -5.48 -17.80 0.46
C GLU A 56 -6.09 -18.92 1.31
N ASN A 57 -6.87 -19.68 0.64
CA ASN A 57 -7.64 -20.76 1.22
C ASN A 57 -7.59 -21.95 0.27
N ASP A 58 -6.80 -22.96 0.60
CA ASP A 58 -6.77 -24.20 -0.16
C ASP A 58 -8.09 -24.94 0.04
N ASP A 59 -8.88 -25.06 -1.02
CA ASP A 59 -10.16 -25.81 -1.06
C ASP A 59 -11.22 -25.35 -0.04
N GLY A 60 -11.25 -24.07 0.31
CA GLY A 60 -12.19 -23.56 1.32
C GLY A 60 -11.79 -23.88 2.76
N GLN A 61 -10.55 -24.26 3.03
CA GLN A 61 -10.09 -24.67 4.35
C GLN A 61 -8.96 -23.77 4.88
N VAL A 62 -9.14 -23.19 6.06
CA VAL A 62 -8.06 -22.50 6.78
C VAL A 62 -7.24 -23.53 7.54
N ARG A 63 -5.95 -23.64 7.22
CA ARG A 63 -5.02 -24.54 7.91
C ARG A 63 -4.44 -23.90 9.16
N TYR A 64 -4.32 -24.68 10.21
CA TYR A 64 -3.67 -24.27 11.46
C TYR A 64 -2.89 -25.43 12.06
N ALA A 65 -1.83 -25.14 12.78
CA ALA A 65 -1.00 -26.13 13.46
C ALA A 65 -1.14 -25.99 14.98
N PRO A 66 -1.28 -27.10 15.73
CA PRO A 66 -1.28 -27.07 17.19
C PRO A 66 0.09 -26.60 17.70
N SER A 67 0.11 -25.47 18.42
CA SER A 67 1.36 -24.86 18.92
C SER A 67 2.03 -25.64 20.05
N THR A 68 1.30 -26.57 20.69
CA THR A 68 1.76 -27.35 21.84
C THR A 68 2.35 -28.70 21.46
N GLN A 69 2.30 -29.11 20.20
CA GLN A 69 2.89 -30.38 19.76
C GLN A 69 4.38 -30.22 19.42
N PRO A 70 5.19 -31.24 19.70
CA PRO A 70 6.61 -31.23 19.35
C PRO A 70 6.85 -31.07 17.85
N VAL A 71 7.95 -30.41 17.50
CA VAL A 71 8.40 -30.28 16.10
C VAL A 71 8.59 -31.69 15.50
N GLY A 72 8.03 -31.86 14.29
CA GLY A 72 8.03 -33.15 13.58
C GLY A 72 6.87 -34.10 13.94
N ALA A 73 6.19 -33.90 15.09
CA ALA A 73 4.97 -34.64 15.45
C ALA A 73 3.67 -33.81 15.21
N ALA A 74 3.79 -32.52 15.03
CA ALA A 74 2.66 -31.64 14.80
C ALA A 74 2.02 -31.93 13.44
N GLN A 75 0.72 -32.24 13.46
CA GLN A 75 -0.08 -32.42 12.24
C GLN A 75 -0.92 -31.18 11.99
N ALA A 76 -0.85 -30.63 10.79
CA ALA A 76 -1.72 -29.55 10.39
C ALA A 76 -3.19 -30.01 10.40
N LYS A 77 -4.04 -29.13 10.94
CA LYS A 77 -5.49 -29.30 10.91
C LYS A 77 -6.08 -28.25 9.99
N SER A 78 -7.25 -28.52 9.45
CA SER A 78 -7.98 -27.57 8.62
C SER A 78 -9.39 -27.39 9.17
N HIS A 79 -9.92 -26.19 9.00
CA HIS A 79 -11.30 -25.84 9.30
C HIS A 79 -11.95 -25.26 8.07
N ASN A 80 -13.10 -25.79 7.69
CA ASN A 80 -13.90 -25.19 6.65
C ASN A 80 -14.84 -24.16 7.29
N PRO A 81 -14.69 -22.87 6.99
CA PRO A 81 -15.54 -21.83 7.54
C PRO A 81 -17.01 -21.94 7.08
N GLY A 82 -17.30 -22.80 6.12
CA GLY A 82 -18.63 -22.97 5.55
C GLY A 82 -18.84 -22.21 4.24
N LEU A 83 -19.97 -22.51 3.58
CA LEU A 83 -20.36 -21.81 2.36
C LEU A 83 -20.67 -20.34 2.67
N ASN A 84 -20.27 -19.44 1.77
CA ASN A 84 -20.49 -18.00 1.87
C ASN A 84 -19.67 -17.28 2.96
N MET A 85 -18.60 -17.88 3.46
CA MET A 85 -17.65 -17.24 4.36
C MET A 85 -16.38 -16.84 3.62
N ILE A 86 -15.88 -15.64 3.86
CA ILE A 86 -14.64 -15.12 3.27
C ILE A 86 -13.57 -15.13 4.35
N PRO A 87 -12.59 -16.04 4.30
CA PRO A 87 -11.48 -16.05 5.25
C PRO A 87 -10.59 -14.82 5.04
N GLY A 88 -10.21 -14.17 6.14
CA GLY A 88 -9.44 -12.94 6.02
C GLY A 88 -9.18 -12.26 7.34
N PHE A 89 -8.69 -11.02 7.26
CA PHE A 89 -8.46 -10.17 8.41
C PHE A 89 -8.81 -8.71 8.09
N PRO A 90 -9.25 -7.92 9.09
CA PRO A 90 -9.54 -6.51 8.91
C PRO A 90 -8.24 -5.69 8.83
N SER A 91 -8.22 -4.65 8.03
CA SER A 91 -7.23 -3.56 8.09
C SER A 91 -7.94 -2.23 8.22
N LEU A 92 -7.31 -1.30 8.95
CA LEU A 92 -7.91 -0.04 9.36
C LEU A 92 -7.11 1.13 8.77
N PHE A 93 -7.83 2.10 8.21
CA PHE A 93 -7.25 3.27 7.55
C PHE A 93 -7.94 4.54 8.01
N TRP A 94 -7.19 5.37 8.70
CA TRP A 94 -7.67 6.71 9.04
C TRP A 94 -7.26 7.68 7.94
N VAL A 95 -8.25 8.23 7.26
CA VAL A 95 -8.06 9.13 6.13
C VAL A 95 -8.43 10.55 6.56
N LEU A 96 -7.50 11.47 6.37
CA LEU A 96 -7.65 12.90 6.66
C LEU A 96 -7.62 13.67 5.33
N PRO A 97 -8.76 13.80 4.62
CA PRO A 97 -8.77 14.32 3.25
C PRO A 97 -8.27 15.77 3.14
N ARG A 98 -8.58 16.61 4.13
CA ARG A 98 -8.14 18.01 4.16
C ARG A 98 -6.61 18.15 4.27
N LEU A 99 -5.97 17.20 4.93
CA LEU A 99 -4.52 17.13 5.07
C LEU A 99 -3.86 16.31 3.95
N LYS A 100 -4.66 15.63 3.13
CA LYS A 100 -4.19 14.66 2.11
C LYS A 100 -3.35 13.53 2.70
N ILE A 101 -3.72 13.04 3.89
CA ILE A 101 -3.00 12.04 4.64
C ILE A 101 -3.85 10.77 4.73
N LEU A 102 -3.18 9.63 4.62
CA LEU A 102 -3.68 8.30 4.89
C LEU A 102 -2.79 7.66 5.95
N ILE A 103 -3.39 7.20 7.04
CA ILE A 103 -2.73 6.52 8.14
C ILE A 103 -3.26 5.10 8.20
N ALA A 104 -2.39 4.11 8.09
CA ALA A 104 -2.76 2.74 8.43
C ALA A 104 -2.68 2.60 9.96
N VAL A 105 -3.80 2.28 10.57
CA VAL A 105 -3.89 1.96 12.00
C VAL A 105 -3.65 0.47 12.15
N VAL A 106 -2.49 0.11 12.69
CA VAL A 106 -2.04 -1.29 12.76
C VAL A 106 -2.00 -1.71 14.23
N PRO A 107 -2.93 -2.55 14.69
CA PRO A 107 -2.87 -3.12 16.04
C PRO A 107 -1.55 -3.89 16.25
N GLU A 108 -1.03 -3.88 17.48
CA GLU A 108 0.25 -4.56 17.83
C GLU A 108 0.26 -6.04 17.42
N THR A 109 -0.90 -6.70 17.48
CA THR A 109 -1.06 -8.11 17.09
C THR A 109 -1.02 -8.35 15.58
N GLN A 110 -1.11 -7.29 14.76
CA GLN A 110 -1.18 -7.38 13.31
C GLN A 110 0.15 -6.95 12.67
N ARG A 111 0.66 -7.76 11.75
CA ARG A 111 1.93 -7.49 11.05
C ARG A 111 1.78 -6.75 9.72
N SER A 112 0.61 -6.80 9.11
CA SER A 112 0.34 -6.20 7.81
C SER A 112 -0.50 -4.93 7.95
N SER A 113 -0.05 -3.83 7.34
CA SER A 113 -0.81 -2.59 7.32
C SER A 113 -1.95 -2.57 6.29
N GLY A 114 -1.95 -3.49 5.32
CA GLY A 114 -2.96 -3.52 4.26
C GLY A 114 -2.91 -2.34 3.27
N ILE A 115 -1.86 -1.50 3.28
CA ILE A 115 -1.78 -0.30 2.42
C ILE A 115 -1.90 -0.65 0.93
N ARG A 116 -1.31 -1.78 0.50
CA ARG A 116 -1.42 -2.22 -0.91
C ARG A 116 -2.84 -2.57 -1.29
N GLN A 117 -3.55 -3.26 -0.40
CA GLN A 117 -4.94 -3.63 -0.57
C GLN A 117 -5.81 -2.36 -0.65
N PHE A 118 -5.56 -1.39 0.23
CA PHE A 118 -6.27 -0.12 0.20
C PHE A 118 -6.02 0.68 -1.10
N ASP A 119 -4.76 0.76 -1.54
CA ASP A 119 -4.40 1.43 -2.80
C ASP A 119 -5.15 0.82 -4.00
N GLU A 120 -5.12 -0.51 -4.12
CA GLU A 120 -5.80 -1.22 -5.19
C GLU A 120 -7.33 -1.11 -5.06
N TYR A 121 -7.84 -1.17 -3.82
CA TYR A 121 -9.27 -1.04 -3.53
C TYR A 121 -9.83 0.31 -3.97
N ILE A 122 -9.20 1.40 -3.56
CA ILE A 122 -9.64 2.76 -3.95
C ILE A 122 -9.48 2.99 -5.46
N ARG A 123 -8.41 2.49 -6.05
CA ARG A 123 -8.17 2.57 -7.50
C ARG A 123 -9.24 1.82 -8.28
N GLY A 124 -9.59 0.62 -7.83
CA GLY A 124 -10.69 -0.17 -8.38
C GLY A 124 -12.04 0.52 -8.23
N PHE A 125 -12.32 1.07 -7.03
CA PHE A 125 -13.55 1.82 -6.80
C PHE A 125 -13.69 3.01 -7.75
N ILE A 126 -12.67 3.86 -7.84
CA ILE A 126 -12.70 5.03 -8.76
C ILE A 126 -12.85 4.55 -10.21
N GLY A 127 -12.17 3.47 -10.56
CA GLY A 127 -12.10 2.95 -11.93
C GLY A 127 -13.36 2.26 -12.44
N PHE A 128 -14.20 1.70 -11.55
CA PHE A 128 -15.34 0.88 -11.96
C PHE A 128 -16.65 1.24 -11.27
N PHE A 129 -16.63 1.82 -10.08
CA PHE A 129 -17.84 2.00 -9.26
C PHE A 129 -18.19 3.47 -9.03
N SER A 130 -17.27 4.40 -9.30
CA SER A 130 -17.56 5.83 -9.12
C SER A 130 -18.62 6.34 -10.07
N GLU A 131 -19.30 7.41 -9.68
CA GLU A 131 -20.33 8.07 -10.48
C GLU A 131 -19.83 8.68 -11.80
N TYR A 132 -18.52 8.75 -12.00
CA TYR A 132 -17.87 9.27 -13.19
C TYR A 132 -17.57 8.21 -14.26
N VAL A 133 -17.86 6.94 -13.98
CA VAL A 133 -17.68 5.83 -14.92
C VAL A 133 -18.88 5.72 -15.86
N ILE A 134 -18.60 5.59 -17.15
CA ILE A 134 -19.59 5.18 -18.14
C ILE A 134 -19.38 3.69 -18.39
N ARG A 135 -20.38 2.88 -18.03
CA ARG A 135 -20.35 1.44 -18.22
C ARG A 135 -20.81 1.08 -19.62
N ASN A 136 -20.25 0.00 -20.15
CA ASN A 136 -20.68 -0.53 -21.42
C ASN A 136 -22.12 -1.06 -21.31
N VAL A 137 -22.97 -0.63 -22.24
CA VAL A 137 -24.40 -1.00 -22.23
C VAL A 137 -24.61 -2.49 -22.49
N ASN A 138 -23.73 -3.11 -23.30
CA ASN A 138 -23.82 -4.50 -23.67
C ASN A 138 -23.11 -5.44 -22.67
N ASN A 139 -22.12 -4.93 -21.93
CA ASN A 139 -21.40 -5.67 -20.91
C ASN A 139 -21.16 -4.79 -19.67
N PRO A 140 -22.03 -4.85 -18.66
CA PRO A 140 -21.92 -4.02 -17.45
C PRO A 140 -20.63 -4.26 -16.62
N LEU A 141 -19.91 -5.35 -16.89
CA LEU A 141 -18.61 -5.64 -16.27
C LEU A 141 -17.47 -4.84 -16.93
N GLU A 142 -17.71 -4.25 -18.09
CA GLU A 142 -16.77 -3.40 -18.80
C GLU A 142 -17.14 -1.92 -18.66
N ARG A 143 -16.18 -1.07 -18.88
CA ARG A 143 -16.37 0.38 -18.94
C ARG A 143 -16.00 0.89 -20.32
N ASP A 144 -16.78 1.84 -20.81
CA ASP A 144 -16.47 2.58 -22.05
C ASP A 144 -15.48 3.70 -21.78
N GLY A 145 -15.51 4.28 -20.57
CA GLY A 145 -14.58 5.35 -20.18
C GLY A 145 -15.09 6.19 -19.00
N PHE A 146 -14.64 7.43 -18.98
CA PHE A 146 -14.96 8.38 -17.91
C PHE A 146 -15.59 9.65 -18.46
N THR A 147 -16.29 10.36 -17.58
CA THR A 147 -16.87 11.68 -17.86
C THR A 147 -16.63 12.61 -16.67
N SER A 148 -16.65 13.90 -16.91
CA SER A 148 -16.53 14.92 -15.87
C SER A 148 -17.81 15.16 -15.06
N THR A 149 -18.94 14.62 -15.51
CA THR A 149 -20.24 14.78 -14.87
C THR A 149 -20.66 13.54 -14.11
N LYS A 150 -21.29 13.73 -12.94
CA LYS A 150 -21.83 12.63 -12.15
C LYS A 150 -22.98 11.92 -12.88
N LYS A 151 -23.17 10.66 -12.52
CA LYS A 151 -24.25 9.84 -13.07
C LYS A 151 -25.62 10.48 -12.76
N PRO A 152 -26.47 10.71 -13.78
CA PRO A 152 -27.82 11.24 -13.57
C PRO A 152 -28.74 10.17 -12.97
N GLN A 153 -29.83 10.64 -12.36
CA GLN A 153 -30.93 9.74 -12.01
C GLN A 153 -31.72 9.47 -13.30
N GLY A 154 -31.65 8.20 -13.77
CA GLY A 154 -32.34 7.76 -14.98
C GLY A 154 -31.40 7.30 -16.07
N LYS A 155 -31.81 7.51 -17.35
CA LYS A 155 -31.00 7.06 -18.49
C LYS A 155 -29.69 7.85 -18.57
N ASP A 156 -28.57 7.13 -18.67
CA ASP A 156 -27.25 7.72 -18.78
C ASP A 156 -26.95 8.07 -20.25
N GLU A 157 -26.97 9.36 -20.55
CA GLU A 157 -26.66 9.92 -21.87
C GLU A 157 -25.32 10.65 -21.90
N ARG A 158 -24.49 10.48 -20.86
CA ARG A 158 -23.17 11.11 -20.77
C ARG A 158 -22.24 10.57 -21.86
N ILE A 159 -21.33 11.44 -22.29
CA ILE A 159 -20.35 11.10 -23.33
C ILE A 159 -19.00 10.85 -22.66
N VAL A 160 -18.30 9.84 -23.15
CA VAL A 160 -16.93 9.52 -22.73
C VAL A 160 -16.00 10.68 -23.13
N ASP A 161 -15.25 11.19 -22.15
CA ASP A 161 -14.12 12.09 -22.40
C ASP A 161 -12.82 11.26 -22.46
N PRO A 162 -12.20 11.12 -23.65
CA PRO A 162 -10.99 10.29 -23.81
C PRO A 162 -9.76 10.83 -23.08
N LYS A 163 -9.82 12.06 -22.58
CA LYS A 163 -8.72 12.67 -21.80
C LYS A 163 -8.77 12.30 -20.33
N LEU A 164 -9.93 11.82 -19.85
CA LEU A 164 -10.08 11.45 -18.45
C LEU A 164 -9.58 10.02 -18.19
N HIS A 165 -8.84 9.90 -17.12
CA HIS A 165 -8.33 8.61 -16.62
C HIS A 165 -8.26 8.62 -15.10
N VAL A 166 -8.25 7.44 -14.51
CA VAL A 166 -8.07 7.32 -13.05
C VAL A 166 -6.64 7.75 -12.69
N SER A 167 -6.56 8.75 -11.81
CA SER A 167 -5.30 9.21 -11.24
C SER A 167 -5.43 9.19 -9.72
N TYR A 168 -4.80 8.19 -9.11
CA TYR A 168 -4.73 8.02 -7.66
C TYR A 168 -3.34 7.53 -7.27
N TYR A 169 -2.69 8.26 -6.38
CA TYR A 169 -1.33 7.99 -5.94
C TYR A 169 -1.25 8.06 -4.41
N VAL A 170 -0.64 7.05 -3.81
CA VAL A 170 -0.24 7.04 -2.41
C VAL A 170 1.28 7.08 -2.32
N HIS A 171 1.80 8.09 -1.64
CA HIS A 171 3.21 8.19 -1.33
C HIS A 171 3.43 7.92 0.16
N ILE A 172 4.33 7.00 0.46
CA ILE A 172 4.68 6.71 1.84
C ILE A 172 5.49 7.88 2.39
N LYS A 173 4.98 8.55 3.42
CA LYS A 173 5.76 9.54 4.18
C LYS A 173 6.90 8.80 4.87
N ARG A 174 8.08 9.38 4.82
CA ARG A 174 9.27 8.84 5.45
C ARG A 174 9.81 9.85 6.46
N LYS A 175 10.38 9.35 7.55
CA LYS A 175 11.21 10.19 8.42
C LYS A 175 12.39 10.67 7.57
N PRO A 176 12.84 11.93 7.74
CA PRO A 176 14.08 12.38 7.10
C PRO A 176 15.18 11.35 7.33
N GLY A 177 15.96 11.05 6.29
CA GLY A 177 17.10 10.16 6.43
C GLY A 177 18.02 10.70 7.53
N HIS A 178 18.67 9.80 8.24
CA HIS A 178 19.67 10.18 9.26
C HIS A 178 20.95 10.66 8.56
N PHE A 179 20.86 11.74 7.78
CA PHE A 179 22.00 12.25 7.00
C PHE A 179 23.20 12.53 7.89
N ASP A 180 22.98 13.18 9.04
CA ASP A 180 24.06 13.44 9.99
C ASP A 180 24.69 12.13 10.49
N LYS A 181 23.86 11.14 10.87
CA LYS A 181 24.36 9.83 11.30
C LYS A 181 25.17 9.14 10.20
N ILE A 182 24.70 9.17 8.95
CA ILE A 182 25.39 8.55 7.82
C ILE A 182 26.72 9.29 7.57
N LEU A 183 26.71 10.63 7.58
CA LEU A 183 27.89 11.46 7.39
C LEU A 183 28.94 11.25 8.50
N ASP A 184 28.50 11.21 9.75
CA ASP A 184 29.40 11.02 10.89
C ASP A 184 29.97 9.61 10.97
N SER A 185 29.30 8.64 10.35
CA SER A 185 29.72 7.24 10.24
C SER A 185 30.31 6.87 8.87
N ALA A 186 30.67 7.84 8.04
CA ALA A 186 31.11 7.58 6.67
C ALA A 186 32.25 6.55 6.57
N SER A 187 33.26 6.66 7.46
CA SER A 187 34.40 5.71 7.54
C SER A 187 33.99 4.29 7.97
N ASP A 188 32.83 4.12 8.59
CA ASP A 188 32.32 2.83 9.06
C ASP A 188 31.41 2.14 8.05
N ILE A 189 31.11 2.80 6.93
CA ILE A 189 30.33 2.23 5.85
C ILE A 189 31.11 1.09 5.20
N ARG A 190 30.51 -0.09 5.12
CA ARG A 190 31.10 -1.30 4.51
C ARG A 190 30.44 -1.68 3.19
N LYS A 191 29.18 -1.31 3.02
CA LYS A 191 28.42 -1.62 1.81
C LYS A 191 27.44 -0.52 1.49
N ILE A 192 27.18 -0.34 0.22
CA ILE A 192 25.99 0.36 -0.26
C ILE A 192 24.97 -0.65 -0.77
N VAL A 193 23.69 -0.35 -0.53
CA VAL A 193 22.56 -1.14 -0.99
C VAL A 193 21.69 -0.28 -1.89
N LYS A 194 21.49 -0.72 -3.11
CA LYS A 194 20.57 -0.04 -4.04
C LYS A 194 19.41 -0.95 -4.39
N LYS A 195 18.20 -0.45 -4.20
CA LYS A 195 16.98 -1.12 -4.68
C LYS A 195 16.72 -0.72 -6.12
N VAL A 196 16.62 -1.69 -6.99
CA VAL A 196 16.40 -1.46 -8.43
C VAL A 196 15.12 -2.18 -8.86
N ASP A 197 14.16 -1.43 -9.39
CA ASP A 197 12.95 -1.99 -10.00
C ASP A 197 13.27 -2.39 -11.46
N MET A 198 12.93 -3.61 -11.85
CA MET A 198 13.17 -4.13 -13.18
C MET A 198 12.60 -3.27 -14.32
N LYS A 199 11.48 -2.59 -14.10
CA LYS A 199 10.93 -1.64 -15.09
C LYS A 199 11.86 -0.46 -15.37
N THR A 200 12.65 -0.07 -14.37
CA THR A 200 13.60 1.04 -14.50
C THR A 200 14.84 0.63 -15.30
N ILE A 201 15.26 -0.64 -15.23
CA ILE A 201 16.42 -1.16 -15.97
C ILE A 201 16.13 -1.22 -17.49
N VAL A 202 14.93 -1.62 -17.86
CA VAL A 202 14.58 -1.86 -19.28
C VAL A 202 14.14 -0.60 -20.01
N GLY A 203 13.61 0.41 -19.30
CA GLY A 203 13.00 1.59 -19.91
C GLY A 203 13.89 2.83 -20.09
N ARG A 204 15.10 2.90 -19.50
CA ARG A 204 15.96 4.09 -19.57
C ARG A 204 17.44 3.75 -19.68
N PRO A 205 18.10 4.06 -20.82
CA PRO A 205 19.53 3.78 -21.03
C PRO A 205 20.49 4.71 -20.25
N ARG A 206 20.01 5.44 -19.23
CA ARG A 206 20.82 6.37 -18.41
C ARG A 206 21.52 5.73 -17.21
N PHE A 207 21.22 4.48 -16.90
CA PHE A 207 22.02 3.73 -15.92
C PHE A 207 23.27 3.19 -16.60
N GLY A 208 24.44 3.48 -16.02
CA GLY A 208 25.74 3.23 -16.62
C GLY A 208 25.91 1.83 -17.20
N LYS A 209 26.73 1.71 -18.23
CA LYS A 209 26.96 0.49 -19.02
C LYS A 209 27.12 -0.81 -18.21
N GLY A 210 27.56 -0.73 -16.95
CA GLY A 210 27.74 -1.89 -16.05
C GLY A 210 26.45 -2.61 -15.66
N ILE A 211 25.36 -1.88 -15.37
CA ILE A 211 24.08 -2.49 -14.96
C ILE A 211 23.37 -3.16 -16.15
N TYR A 212 23.53 -2.57 -17.35
CA TYR A 212 23.03 -3.18 -18.59
C TYR A 212 23.73 -4.50 -18.91
N TYR A 213 25.05 -4.59 -18.69
CA TYR A 213 25.81 -5.82 -18.86
C TYR A 213 25.39 -6.91 -17.85
N LEU A 214 25.13 -6.55 -16.61
CA LEU A 214 24.66 -7.49 -15.57
C LEU A 214 23.27 -8.05 -15.91
N ALA A 215 22.34 -7.21 -16.33
CA ALA A 215 21.01 -7.65 -16.77
C ALA A 215 21.08 -8.60 -17.97
N ARG A 216 22.01 -8.33 -18.90
CA ARG A 216 22.25 -9.19 -20.08
C ARG A 216 22.84 -10.55 -19.69
N GLN A 217 23.80 -10.59 -18.77
CA GLN A 217 24.38 -11.85 -18.28
C GLN A 217 23.40 -12.72 -17.49
N LEU A 218 22.41 -12.09 -16.84
CA LEU A 218 21.34 -12.80 -16.12
C LEU A 218 20.21 -13.30 -17.03
N GLY A 219 20.37 -13.22 -18.36
CA GLY A 219 19.39 -13.74 -19.32
C GLY A 219 18.07 -12.98 -19.36
N LEU A 220 18.02 -11.76 -18.85
CA LEU A 220 16.81 -10.93 -18.74
C LEU A 220 16.46 -10.19 -20.04
N GLN A 221 16.97 -10.65 -21.18
CA GLN A 221 16.58 -10.18 -22.51
C GLN A 221 15.40 -10.98 -23.03
N ASN A 222 14.17 -10.56 -22.72
CA ASN A 222 12.98 -11.00 -23.44
C ASN A 222 12.18 -9.77 -23.89
N GLU A 223 11.85 -9.74 -25.17
CA GLU A 223 11.13 -8.65 -25.85
C GLU A 223 9.68 -8.43 -25.38
N ASN A 224 9.15 -9.29 -24.49
CA ASN A 224 7.81 -9.21 -23.92
C ASN A 224 7.82 -8.73 -22.45
N VAL A 225 8.32 -7.53 -22.21
CA VAL A 225 8.47 -6.95 -20.86
C VAL A 225 7.16 -6.47 -20.24
N SER A 226 6.06 -6.45 -20.99
CA SER A 226 4.75 -5.97 -20.51
C SER A 226 4.07 -6.89 -19.49
N SER A 227 4.51 -8.15 -19.37
CA SER A 227 3.90 -9.18 -18.51
C SER A 227 4.77 -9.66 -17.34
N LEU A 228 5.97 -9.11 -17.15
CA LEU A 228 6.83 -9.53 -16.04
C LEU A 228 6.37 -8.90 -14.71
N PRO A 229 6.25 -9.69 -13.62
CA PRO A 229 5.95 -9.15 -12.30
C PRO A 229 7.04 -8.15 -11.89
N ARG A 230 6.65 -7.06 -11.23
CA ARG A 230 7.59 -6.11 -10.65
C ARG A 230 8.47 -6.83 -9.62
N LYS A 231 9.72 -7.13 -10.00
CA LYS A 231 10.71 -7.66 -9.06
C LYS A 231 11.67 -6.56 -8.68
N THR A 232 11.78 -6.30 -7.39
CA THR A 232 12.80 -5.40 -6.84
C THR A 232 14.03 -6.22 -6.52
N PHE A 233 15.18 -5.82 -7.04
CA PHE A 233 16.49 -6.40 -6.72
C PHE A 233 17.23 -5.50 -5.74
N ASN A 234 17.83 -6.10 -4.72
CA ASN A 234 18.82 -5.43 -3.89
C ASN A 234 20.20 -5.70 -4.45
N ILE A 235 20.89 -4.64 -4.86
CA ILE A 235 22.29 -4.71 -5.28
C ILE A 235 23.13 -4.25 -4.10
N GLU A 236 23.97 -5.11 -3.57
CA GLU A 236 24.92 -4.81 -2.49
C GLU A 236 26.31 -4.67 -3.07
N ILE A 237 26.97 -3.55 -2.81
CA ILE A 237 28.31 -3.26 -3.31
C ILE A 237 29.20 -2.96 -2.09
N PRO A 238 30.24 -3.76 -1.83
CA PRO A 238 31.25 -3.40 -0.84
C PRO A 238 31.96 -2.12 -1.27
N VAL A 239 32.10 -1.19 -0.34
CA VAL A 239 32.74 0.12 -0.61
C VAL A 239 33.56 0.57 0.59
N THR A 240 34.48 1.47 0.33
CA THR A 240 35.09 2.35 1.32
C THR A 240 34.77 3.76 0.87
N LEU A 241 34.07 4.52 1.68
CA LEU A 241 33.62 5.87 1.37
C LEU A 241 34.22 6.83 2.37
N ASP A 242 34.50 8.04 1.92
CA ASP A 242 34.79 9.16 2.79
C ASP A 242 33.54 10.03 2.98
N ARG A 243 33.68 11.09 3.80
CA ARG A 243 32.58 12.00 4.11
C ARG A 243 32.08 12.76 2.88
N ASP A 244 32.99 13.09 1.97
CA ASP A 244 32.68 13.88 0.77
C ASP A 244 31.88 13.02 -0.24
N ASP A 245 32.22 11.75 -0.40
CA ASP A 245 31.46 10.78 -1.22
C ASP A 245 30.01 10.68 -0.72
N VAL A 246 29.83 10.58 0.59
CA VAL A 246 28.49 10.47 1.21
C VAL A 246 27.72 11.77 1.07
N GLN A 247 28.40 12.92 1.27
CA GLN A 247 27.77 14.23 1.10
C GLN A 247 27.28 14.42 -0.34
N GLN A 248 28.10 14.06 -1.33
CA GLN A 248 27.70 14.15 -2.74
C GLN A 248 26.45 13.31 -3.03
N ALA A 249 26.38 12.08 -2.50
CA ALA A 249 25.22 11.22 -2.70
C ALA A 249 23.95 11.78 -2.05
N ILE A 250 24.07 12.43 -0.88
CA ILE A 250 22.96 13.13 -0.21
C ILE A 250 22.50 14.32 -1.05
N ASP A 251 23.44 15.12 -1.55
CA ASP A 251 23.12 16.29 -2.37
C ASP A 251 22.43 15.89 -3.68
N GLU A 252 22.90 14.84 -4.34
CA GLU A 252 22.24 14.28 -5.53
C GLU A 252 20.83 13.77 -5.23
N TYR A 253 20.64 13.11 -4.09
CA TYR A 253 19.32 12.65 -3.64
C TYR A 253 18.36 13.82 -3.41
N LEU A 254 18.82 14.88 -2.73
CA LEU A 254 18.01 16.07 -2.42
C LEU A 254 17.70 16.89 -3.69
N GLN A 255 18.68 17.06 -4.60
CA GLN A 255 18.49 17.76 -5.89
C GLN A 255 17.47 17.05 -6.80
N ASN A 256 17.24 15.77 -6.62
CA ASN A 256 16.28 14.97 -7.39
C ASN A 256 14.99 14.70 -6.60
N ASP A 257 14.60 15.60 -5.70
CA ASP A 257 13.36 15.56 -4.92
C ASP A 257 13.15 14.23 -4.14
N GLY A 258 14.24 13.63 -3.68
CA GLY A 258 14.16 12.35 -2.96
C GLY A 258 13.70 11.18 -3.84
N SER A 259 13.93 11.25 -5.13
CA SER A 259 13.52 10.21 -6.08
C SER A 259 14.09 8.84 -5.70
N PRO A 260 13.30 7.76 -5.74
CA PRO A 260 13.77 6.40 -5.47
C PRO A 260 14.94 5.95 -6.36
N ALA A 261 15.12 6.58 -7.51
CA ALA A 261 16.25 6.30 -8.42
C ALA A 261 17.61 6.71 -7.81
N TYR A 262 17.61 7.66 -6.90
CA TYR A 262 18.81 8.16 -6.19
C TYR A 262 18.88 7.68 -4.74
N ASP A 263 17.92 6.88 -4.29
CA ASP A 263 17.90 6.33 -2.95
C ASP A 263 18.97 5.24 -2.80
N VAL A 264 19.88 5.45 -1.86
CA VAL A 264 20.97 4.54 -1.53
C VAL A 264 20.90 4.21 -0.04
N GLY A 265 21.04 2.94 0.29
CA GLY A 265 21.17 2.45 1.66
C GLY A 265 22.63 2.23 2.01
N TYR A 266 23.04 2.62 3.21
CA TYR A 266 24.38 2.44 3.76
C TYR A 266 24.37 1.41 4.88
N VAL A 267 25.21 0.39 4.81
CA VAL A 267 25.40 -0.63 5.84
C VAL A 267 26.66 -0.30 6.62
N LEU A 268 26.51 0.03 7.91
CA LEU A 268 27.61 0.31 8.81
C LEU A 268 28.24 -0.99 9.33
N ALA A 269 29.50 -0.93 9.76
CA ALA A 269 30.27 -2.09 10.21
C ALA A 269 29.57 -2.88 11.33
N ASN A 270 28.84 -2.19 12.21
CA ASN A 270 28.19 -2.77 13.39
C ASN A 270 26.66 -2.92 13.22
N GLU A 271 26.11 -2.61 12.04
CA GLU A 271 24.67 -2.68 11.78
C GLU A 271 24.40 -3.59 10.58
N ALA A 272 23.48 -4.55 10.74
CA ALA A 272 23.09 -5.45 9.65
C ALA A 272 22.05 -4.81 8.72
N THR A 273 21.33 -3.79 9.18
CA THR A 273 20.23 -3.16 8.44
C THR A 273 20.73 -1.89 7.74
N PRO A 274 20.50 -1.74 6.43
CA PRO A 274 20.90 -0.56 5.71
C PRO A 274 20.09 0.67 6.13
N ILE A 275 20.77 1.80 6.31
CA ILE A 275 20.18 3.13 6.52
C ILE A 275 20.06 3.80 5.15
N PHE A 276 18.83 3.95 4.64
CA PHE A 276 18.56 4.56 3.35
C PHE A 276 18.51 6.09 3.44
N LEU A 277 18.95 6.78 2.38
CA LEU A 277 18.80 8.26 2.28
C LEU A 277 17.34 8.69 2.39
N SER A 278 16.43 7.89 1.84
CA SER A 278 14.97 8.10 2.00
C SER A 278 14.48 7.95 3.44
N GLY A 279 15.31 7.48 4.35
CA GLY A 279 14.92 7.19 5.72
C GLY A 279 14.01 5.97 5.87
N SER A 280 13.55 5.74 7.08
CA SER A 280 12.53 4.74 7.39
C SER A 280 11.14 5.27 7.09
N ARG A 281 10.16 4.35 6.94
CA ARG A 281 8.75 4.75 6.94
C ARG A 281 8.43 5.50 8.22
N LEU A 282 7.61 6.53 8.11
CA LEU A 282 7.07 7.19 9.30
C LEU A 282 6.13 6.20 9.98
N ILE A 283 6.57 5.70 11.13
CA ILE A 283 5.79 4.85 12.03
C ILE A 283 5.87 5.53 13.38
N GLU A 284 4.71 5.80 13.97
CA GLU A 284 4.58 6.29 15.33
C GLU A 284 3.72 5.32 16.12
N GLU A 285 4.13 5.05 17.34
CA GLU A 285 3.38 4.23 18.28
C GLU A 285 2.60 5.15 19.21
N CYS A 286 1.30 4.88 19.32
CA CYS A 286 0.45 5.59 20.26
C CYS A 286 -0.47 4.60 20.97
N GLU A 287 -0.76 4.87 22.22
CA GLU A 287 -1.71 4.10 23.00
C GLU A 287 -3.12 4.64 22.71
N ILE A 288 -3.99 3.76 22.18
CA ILE A 288 -5.38 4.07 21.89
C ILE A 288 -6.24 3.00 22.55
N LEU A 289 -7.08 3.41 23.47
CA LEU A 289 -8.02 2.53 24.14
C LEU A 289 -9.37 2.57 23.40
N TYR A 290 -9.74 1.47 22.79
CA TYR A 290 -11.02 1.33 22.10
C TYR A 290 -11.61 -0.07 22.34
N PRO A 291 -12.93 -0.20 22.35
CA PRO A 291 -13.54 -1.50 22.53
C PRO A 291 -13.37 -2.40 21.31
N ILE A 292 -13.07 -3.65 21.59
CA ILE A 292 -13.02 -4.72 20.60
C ILE A 292 -14.34 -5.50 20.70
N ARG A 293 -15.00 -5.70 19.59
CA ARG A 293 -16.21 -6.51 19.49
C ARG A 293 -15.94 -7.99 19.79
N ALA A 294 -16.98 -8.75 20.06
CA ALA A 294 -16.86 -10.17 20.37
C ALA A 294 -16.22 -11.01 19.24
N ASP A 295 -16.26 -10.55 18.01
CA ASP A 295 -15.64 -11.15 16.83
C ASP A 295 -14.16 -10.75 16.64
N GLY A 296 -13.60 -9.97 17.57
CA GLY A 296 -12.21 -9.48 17.51
C GLY A 296 -12.01 -8.26 16.59
N THR A 297 -13.06 -7.70 16.02
CA THR A 297 -12.97 -6.48 15.21
C THR A 297 -13.17 -5.22 16.05
N ALA A 298 -12.65 -4.08 15.56
CA ALA A 298 -12.82 -2.79 16.22
C ALA A 298 -14.26 -2.26 16.08
N ASP A 299 -14.77 -1.63 17.12
CA ASP A 299 -15.89 -0.72 16.95
C ASP A 299 -15.41 0.56 16.26
N LEU A 300 -15.85 0.76 15.01
CA LEU A 300 -15.31 1.83 14.17
C LEU A 300 -15.73 3.24 14.61
N ALA A 301 -16.88 3.37 15.26
CA ALA A 301 -17.35 4.67 15.74
C ALA A 301 -16.51 5.10 16.95
N GLU A 302 -16.38 4.23 17.93
CA GLU A 302 -15.60 4.53 19.14
C GLU A 302 -14.11 4.66 18.83
N LEU A 303 -13.55 3.82 17.94
CA LEU A 303 -12.17 3.99 17.48
C LEU A 303 -11.96 5.33 16.74
N MET A 304 -12.95 5.78 15.95
CA MET A 304 -12.85 7.07 15.28
C MET A 304 -12.81 8.22 16.30
N ASP A 305 -13.62 8.16 17.34
CA ASP A 305 -13.65 9.18 18.39
C ASP A 305 -12.28 9.27 19.10
N GLU A 306 -11.67 8.14 19.42
CA GLU A 306 -10.34 8.09 20.02
C GLU A 306 -9.25 8.62 19.07
N LEU A 307 -9.31 8.26 17.79
CA LEU A 307 -8.37 8.77 16.78
C LEU A 307 -8.51 10.30 16.61
N GLN A 308 -9.70 10.87 16.75
CA GLN A 308 -9.89 12.32 16.69
C GLN A 308 -9.16 13.05 17.83
N LEU A 309 -8.99 12.43 19.00
CA LEU A 309 -8.19 12.99 20.10
C LEU A 309 -6.70 13.09 19.73
N GLN A 310 -6.21 12.15 18.92
CA GLN A 310 -4.82 12.11 18.46
C GLN A 310 -4.53 13.02 17.25
N ARG A 311 -5.55 13.71 16.71
CA ARG A 311 -5.46 14.42 15.43
C ARG A 311 -4.40 15.54 15.41
N GLU A 312 -4.25 16.26 16.50
CA GLU A 312 -3.27 17.34 16.59
C GLU A 312 -1.84 16.78 16.73
N ASP A 313 -1.66 15.65 17.40
CA ASP A 313 -0.37 14.98 17.48
C ASP A 313 0.06 14.44 16.12
N VAL A 314 -0.86 13.84 15.38
CA VAL A 314 -0.62 13.41 14.00
C VAL A 314 -0.13 14.56 13.12
N LYS A 315 -0.71 15.75 13.24
CA LYS A 315 -0.23 16.92 12.51
C LYS A 315 1.23 17.25 12.84
N ARG A 316 1.62 17.18 14.11
CA ARG A 316 3.01 17.44 14.56
C ARG A 316 3.99 16.40 14.02
N TRP A 317 3.57 15.13 13.87
CA TRP A 317 4.46 14.10 13.33
C TRP A 317 4.72 14.27 11.83
N ILE A 318 3.84 14.96 11.12
CA ILE A 318 3.83 15.00 9.66
C ILE A 318 4.33 16.35 9.12
N LEU A 319 4.12 17.43 9.84
CA LEU A 319 4.59 18.78 9.52
C LEU A 319 5.99 19.01 10.03
#